data_143e1d130ae3e8086c83933e844420f1
#
_entry.id   143e1d130ae3e8086c83933e844420f1
#
_cell.length_a   1.000
_cell.length_b   1.000
_cell.length_c   1.000
_cell.angle_alpha   90.00
_cell.angle_beta   90.00
_cell.angle_gamma   90.00
#
_symmetry.space_group_name_H-M   'P 1'
#
loop_
_entity.id
_entity.type
_entity.pdbx_description
1 polymer ?
#
loop_
_entity_poly.entity_id
_entity_poly.type
_entity_poly.pdbx_seq_one_letter_code
_entity_poly.pdbx_strand_id
1 'polypeptide(L)'
;MKFDYLNKMAGKVIDPTQAVNILKSLECQVVEQDDKHVVVDVHTSKVDVTRPADVVEEILRIYGYDNIEIPSRIHASISRATKPDADKMQQKISDMLVANGFYEIMNNSLTKAPTARPSPLSTRPRT
;
A
#
# COMPACT_ATOMS: atom_id res chain seq x y z
N MET A 1 -8.26 -11.36 13.47
CA MET A 1 -8.70 -10.03 12.94
C MET A 1 -9.75 -9.45 13.88
N LYS A 2 -9.71 -8.13 14.17
CA LYS A 2 -10.76 -7.44 14.95
C LYS A 2 -11.89 -7.01 14.03
N PHE A 3 -13.16 -7.11 14.47
CA PHE A 3 -14.31 -6.66 13.68
C PHE A 3 -14.33 -5.13 13.52
N ASP A 4 -13.87 -4.36 14.51
CA ASP A 4 -13.69 -2.91 14.37
C ASP A 4 -12.70 -2.54 13.23
N TYR A 5 -11.66 -3.35 13.06
CA TYR A 5 -10.72 -3.17 11.96
C TYR A 5 -11.37 -3.45 10.61
N LEU A 6 -12.16 -4.54 10.51
CA LEU A 6 -12.95 -4.85 9.31
C LEU A 6 -13.86 -3.67 8.95
N ASN A 7 -14.66 -3.21 9.91
CA ASN A 7 -15.62 -2.12 9.71
C ASN A 7 -14.94 -0.81 9.30
N LYS A 8 -13.79 -0.50 9.92
CA LYS A 8 -13.00 0.69 9.57
C LYS A 8 -12.44 0.63 8.16
N MET A 9 -11.94 -0.53 7.75
CA MET A 9 -11.40 -0.73 6.39
C MET A 9 -12.50 -0.76 5.33
N ALA A 10 -13.63 -1.40 5.64
CA ALA A 10 -14.78 -1.48 4.75
C ALA A 10 -15.53 -0.13 4.60
N GLY A 11 -15.44 0.74 5.60
CA GLY A 11 -16.25 1.97 5.66
C GLY A 11 -17.74 1.70 5.96
N LYS A 12 -18.09 0.47 6.31
CA LYS A 12 -19.45 0.00 6.62
C LYS A 12 -19.40 -1.02 7.76
N VAL A 13 -20.44 -1.06 8.57
CA VAL A 13 -20.59 -2.08 9.59
C VAL A 13 -21.07 -3.37 8.91
N ILE A 14 -20.24 -4.40 8.98
CA ILE A 14 -20.53 -5.76 8.48
C ILE A 14 -20.83 -6.64 9.69
N ASP A 15 -21.93 -7.39 9.60
CA ASP A 15 -22.30 -8.31 10.67
C ASP A 15 -21.21 -9.38 10.88
N PRO A 16 -20.73 -9.56 12.13
CA PRO A 16 -19.72 -10.56 12.45
C PRO A 16 -20.06 -11.98 11.98
N THR A 17 -21.33 -12.37 12.10
CA THR A 17 -21.81 -13.69 11.67
C THR A 17 -21.67 -13.84 10.15
N GLN A 18 -22.02 -12.80 9.39
CA GLN A 18 -21.87 -12.79 7.94
C GLN A 18 -20.38 -12.87 7.53
N ALA A 19 -19.53 -12.08 8.18
CA ALA A 19 -18.08 -12.09 7.91
C ALA A 19 -17.47 -13.48 8.18
N VAL A 20 -17.83 -14.11 9.28
CA VAL A 20 -17.37 -15.47 9.63
C VAL A 20 -17.89 -16.52 8.65
N ASN A 21 -19.14 -16.42 8.21
CA ASN A 21 -19.70 -17.34 7.21
C ASN A 21 -18.97 -17.22 5.86
N ILE A 22 -18.60 -16.01 5.47
CA ILE A 22 -17.80 -15.78 4.27
C ILE A 22 -16.42 -16.44 4.42
N LEU A 23 -15.74 -16.25 5.55
CA LEU A 23 -14.42 -16.88 5.78
C LEU A 23 -14.50 -18.40 5.72
N LYS A 24 -15.54 -18.99 6.30
CA LYS A 24 -15.79 -20.45 6.20
C LYS A 24 -16.03 -20.91 4.77
N SER A 25 -16.76 -20.14 3.97
CA SER A 25 -17.00 -20.46 2.55
C SER A 25 -15.72 -20.39 1.70
N LEU A 26 -14.73 -19.64 2.17
CA LEU A 26 -13.38 -19.53 1.58
C LEU A 26 -12.40 -20.59 2.15
N GLU A 27 -12.90 -21.59 2.86
CA GLU A 27 -12.11 -22.68 3.45
C GLU A 27 -11.10 -22.18 4.52
N CYS A 28 -11.32 -20.99 5.09
CA CYS A 28 -10.56 -20.55 6.25
C CYS A 28 -11.09 -21.22 7.50
N GLN A 29 -10.21 -21.85 8.29
CA GLN A 29 -10.59 -22.48 9.54
C GLN A 29 -10.70 -21.42 10.64
N VAL A 30 -11.86 -21.32 11.27
CA VAL A 30 -12.08 -20.45 12.42
C VAL A 30 -11.58 -21.16 13.67
N VAL A 31 -10.49 -20.66 14.24
CA VAL A 31 -9.84 -21.22 15.43
C VAL A 31 -10.50 -20.68 16.69
N GLU A 32 -10.78 -19.38 16.72
CA GLU A 32 -11.37 -18.69 17.86
C GLU A 32 -12.28 -17.58 17.36
N GLN A 33 -13.39 -17.38 18.04
CA GLN A 33 -14.33 -16.30 17.73
C GLN A 33 -14.96 -15.78 19.02
N ASP A 34 -14.97 -14.45 19.15
CA ASP A 34 -15.75 -13.74 20.17
C ASP A 34 -16.52 -12.58 19.54
N ASP A 35 -17.15 -11.73 20.37
CA ASP A 35 -17.92 -10.57 19.91
C ASP A 35 -17.04 -9.47 19.28
N LYS A 36 -15.74 -9.49 19.51
CA LYS A 36 -14.80 -8.42 19.12
C LYS A 36 -13.81 -8.84 18.04
N HIS A 37 -13.49 -10.12 17.98
CA HIS A 37 -12.47 -10.59 17.05
C HIS A 37 -12.72 -12.02 16.58
N VAL A 38 -12.07 -12.39 15.49
CA VAL A 38 -11.99 -13.74 14.94
C VAL A 38 -10.52 -14.08 14.67
N VAL A 39 -10.13 -15.27 15.08
CA VAL A 39 -8.84 -15.88 14.71
C VAL A 39 -9.11 -16.93 13.66
N VAL A 40 -8.45 -16.79 12.51
CA VAL A 40 -8.58 -17.73 11.39
C VAL A 40 -7.23 -18.32 11.06
N ASP A 41 -7.22 -19.60 10.77
CA ASP A 41 -6.12 -20.29 10.13
C ASP A 41 -6.38 -20.34 8.63
N VAL A 42 -5.42 -19.82 7.87
CA VAL A 42 -5.51 -19.70 6.40
C VAL A 42 -4.59 -20.73 5.78
N HIS A 43 -5.14 -21.57 4.91
CA HIS A 43 -4.35 -22.61 4.26
C HIS A 43 -3.18 -22.01 3.46
N THR A 44 -2.02 -22.66 3.51
CA THR A 44 -0.76 -22.20 2.89
C THR A 44 -0.80 -22.06 1.38
N SER A 45 -1.81 -22.62 0.71
CA SER A 45 -2.03 -22.38 -0.73
C SER A 45 -2.46 -20.96 -1.06
N LYS A 46 -3.01 -20.23 -0.08
CA LYS A 46 -3.35 -18.80 -0.21
C LYS A 46 -2.13 -17.95 0.17
N VAL A 47 -1.12 -17.93 -0.67
CA VAL A 47 0.18 -17.29 -0.43
C VAL A 47 0.11 -15.78 -0.26
N ASP A 48 -0.94 -15.16 -0.75
CA ASP A 48 -1.23 -13.72 -0.72
C ASP A 48 -1.97 -13.27 0.55
N VAL A 49 -2.61 -14.19 1.30
CA VAL A 49 -3.36 -13.86 2.50
C VAL A 49 -2.46 -14.01 3.74
N THR A 50 -1.70 -12.97 4.04
CA THR A 50 -0.70 -12.99 5.12
C THR A 50 -0.98 -12.01 6.26
N ARG A 51 -1.82 -10.99 6.02
CA ARG A 51 -2.11 -9.90 6.97
C ARG A 51 -3.61 -9.76 7.20
N PRO A 52 -4.02 -9.12 8.31
CA PRO A 52 -5.43 -8.82 8.53
C PRO A 52 -6.12 -8.05 7.41
N ALA A 53 -5.37 -7.21 6.67
CA ALA A 53 -5.90 -6.48 5.53
C ALA A 53 -6.32 -7.42 4.39
N ASP A 54 -5.53 -8.46 4.14
CA ASP A 54 -5.79 -9.45 3.09
C ASP A 54 -7.05 -10.27 3.43
N VAL A 55 -7.25 -10.58 4.72
CA VAL A 55 -8.48 -11.22 5.21
C VAL A 55 -9.71 -10.32 5.00
N VAL A 56 -9.56 -9.01 5.22
CA VAL A 56 -10.63 -8.04 4.94
C VAL A 56 -10.95 -8.01 3.45
N GLU A 57 -9.95 -8.01 2.58
CA GLU A 57 -10.12 -8.07 1.13
C GLU A 57 -10.91 -9.30 0.71
N GLU A 58 -10.56 -10.47 1.23
CA GLU A 58 -11.28 -11.71 0.95
C GLU A 58 -12.75 -11.66 1.37
N ILE A 59 -13.04 -11.07 2.54
CA ILE A 59 -14.41 -10.86 3.00
C ILE A 59 -15.15 -9.93 2.04
N LEU A 60 -14.57 -8.78 1.68
CA LEU A 60 -15.20 -7.77 0.83
C LEU A 60 -15.43 -8.26 -0.59
N ARG A 61 -14.54 -9.10 -1.11
CA ARG A 61 -14.69 -9.72 -2.43
C ARG A 61 -15.94 -10.58 -2.54
N ILE A 62 -16.27 -11.34 -1.49
CA ILE A 62 -17.48 -12.19 -1.46
C ILE A 62 -18.70 -11.38 -1.01
N TYR A 63 -18.54 -10.45 -0.07
CA TYR A 63 -19.61 -9.54 0.37
C TYR A 63 -20.12 -8.69 -0.79
N GLY A 64 -19.25 -8.34 -1.73
CA GLY A 64 -19.50 -7.49 -2.89
C GLY A 64 -19.20 -6.01 -2.58
N TYR A 65 -18.25 -5.45 -3.28
CA TYR A 65 -17.87 -4.03 -3.15
C TYR A 65 -19.04 -3.09 -3.48
N ASP A 66 -19.92 -3.46 -4.41
CA ASP A 66 -21.10 -2.68 -4.79
C ASP A 66 -22.14 -2.55 -3.65
N ASN A 67 -22.05 -3.40 -2.64
CA ASN A 67 -22.89 -3.32 -1.44
C ASN A 67 -22.37 -2.29 -0.40
N ILE A 68 -21.26 -1.62 -0.71
CA ILE A 68 -20.67 -0.60 0.15
C ILE A 68 -21.06 0.77 -0.38
N GLU A 69 -21.74 1.55 0.44
CA GLU A 69 -22.19 2.88 0.08
C GLU A 69 -20.99 3.85 -0.06
N ILE A 70 -20.94 4.58 -1.16
CA ILE A 70 -19.94 5.62 -1.36
C ILE A 70 -20.37 6.85 -0.55
N PRO A 71 -19.56 7.31 0.43
CA PRO A 71 -19.92 8.47 1.23
C PRO A 71 -19.98 9.73 0.36
N SER A 72 -20.98 10.56 0.59
CA SER A 72 -21.15 11.86 -0.11
C SER A 72 -20.06 12.89 0.24
N ARG A 73 -19.30 12.66 1.31
CA ARG A 73 -18.24 13.55 1.79
C ARG A 73 -17.02 12.76 2.19
N ILE A 74 -15.86 13.24 1.76
CA ILE A 74 -14.55 12.71 2.18
C ILE A 74 -14.01 13.63 3.27
N HIS A 75 -13.72 13.05 4.44
CA HIS A 75 -13.02 13.73 5.53
C HIS A 75 -11.55 13.30 5.50
N ALA A 76 -10.68 14.16 5.00
CA ALA A 76 -9.25 13.92 4.99
C ALA A 76 -8.50 15.13 5.54
N SER A 77 -7.48 14.88 6.36
CA SER A 77 -6.51 15.91 6.72
C SER A 77 -5.47 16.02 5.61
N ILE A 78 -5.41 17.19 4.98
CA ILE A 78 -4.39 17.46 3.96
C ILE A 78 -3.14 17.92 4.70
N SER A 79 -2.10 17.09 4.69
CA SER A 79 -0.77 17.51 5.15
C SER A 79 -0.14 18.40 4.09
N ARG A 80 0.07 19.67 4.42
CA ARG A 80 0.89 20.56 3.60
C ARG A 80 2.35 20.27 3.89
N ALA A 81 3.00 19.57 2.98
CA ALA A 81 4.44 19.39 3.06
C ALA A 81 5.13 20.75 2.86
N THR A 82 5.96 21.16 3.82
CA THR A 82 6.80 22.35 3.72
C THR A 82 8.08 22.08 2.91
N LYS A 83 8.29 20.83 2.52
CA LYS A 83 9.47 20.44 1.73
C LYS A 83 9.29 20.84 0.27
N PRO A 84 10.35 21.34 -0.37
CA PRO A 84 10.34 21.56 -1.82
C PRO A 84 9.95 20.28 -2.55
N ASP A 85 9.14 20.42 -3.58
CA ASP A 85 8.76 19.34 -4.47
C ASP A 85 10.02 18.87 -5.24
N ALA A 86 10.41 17.62 -5.05
CA ALA A 86 11.62 17.06 -5.63
C ALA A 86 11.54 17.04 -7.17
N ASP A 87 10.37 16.74 -7.72
CA ASP A 87 10.19 16.66 -9.17
C ASP A 87 10.30 18.04 -9.81
N LYS A 88 9.72 19.06 -9.18
CA LYS A 88 9.87 20.46 -9.66
C LYS A 88 11.31 20.95 -9.56
N MET A 89 12.03 20.54 -8.52
CA MET A 89 13.44 20.88 -8.39
C MET A 89 14.28 20.21 -9.48
N GLN A 90 14.05 18.93 -9.73
CA GLN A 90 14.71 18.19 -10.78
C GLN A 90 14.44 18.82 -12.15
N GLN A 91 13.17 19.09 -12.46
CA GLN A 91 12.78 19.72 -13.73
C GLN A 91 13.46 21.06 -13.92
N LYS A 92 13.49 21.91 -12.90
CA LYS A 92 14.14 23.22 -12.97
C LYS A 92 15.65 23.12 -13.24
N ILE A 93 16.31 22.11 -12.67
CA ILE A 93 17.74 21.87 -12.91
C ILE A 93 17.95 21.34 -14.34
N SER A 94 17.12 20.40 -14.79
CA SER A 94 17.17 19.86 -16.15
C SER A 94 16.98 20.97 -17.18
N ASP A 95 15.96 21.82 -17.03
CA ASP A 95 15.69 22.95 -17.91
C ASP A 95 16.89 23.92 -17.99
N MET A 96 17.52 24.21 -16.84
CA MET A 96 18.71 25.07 -16.79
C MET A 96 19.89 24.43 -17.53
N LEU A 97 20.12 23.14 -17.37
CA LEU A 97 21.21 22.43 -18.07
C LEU A 97 20.96 22.38 -19.57
N VAL A 98 19.73 22.07 -19.99
CA VAL A 98 19.35 22.05 -21.42
C VAL A 98 19.54 23.44 -22.05
N ALA A 99 19.14 24.51 -21.36
CA ALA A 99 19.35 25.88 -21.83
C ALA A 99 20.84 26.24 -21.97
N ASN A 100 21.74 25.56 -21.25
CA ASN A 100 23.19 25.70 -21.39
C ASN A 100 23.83 24.72 -22.39
N GLY A 101 23.04 24.01 -23.20
CA GLY A 101 23.52 23.14 -24.28
C GLY A 101 23.81 21.70 -23.86
N PHE A 102 23.39 21.26 -22.68
CA PHE A 102 23.48 19.85 -22.28
C PHE A 102 22.30 19.06 -22.80
N TYR A 103 22.49 17.78 -23.04
CA TYR A 103 21.42 16.83 -23.40
C TYR A 103 21.17 15.87 -22.25
N GLU A 104 19.90 15.70 -21.85
CA GLU A 104 19.52 14.67 -20.91
C GLU A 104 19.51 13.31 -21.62
N ILE A 105 20.13 12.31 -21.00
CA ILE A 105 20.20 10.95 -21.52
C ILE A 105 19.73 9.95 -20.44
N MET A 106 19.06 8.90 -20.87
CA MET A 106 18.73 7.76 -20.03
C MET A 106 19.68 6.61 -20.32
N ASN A 107 20.48 6.25 -19.34
CA ASN A 107 21.40 5.13 -19.44
C ASN A 107 20.93 3.95 -18.59
N ASN A 108 21.42 2.74 -18.91
CA ASN A 108 21.28 1.61 -18.03
C ASN A 108 22.04 1.88 -16.72
N SER A 109 21.39 1.60 -15.58
CA SER A 109 22.02 1.72 -14.25
C SER A 109 23.09 0.66 -13.98
N LEU A 110 23.12 -0.42 -14.78
CA LEU A 110 24.14 -1.47 -14.68
C LEU A 110 25.39 -1.08 -15.49
N THR A 111 26.52 -0.98 -14.80
CA THR A 111 27.82 -0.69 -15.43
C THR A 111 28.92 -1.53 -14.79
N LYS A 112 30.07 -1.64 -15.47
CA LYS A 112 31.25 -2.33 -14.90
C LYS A 112 31.79 -1.54 -13.73
N ALA A 113 32.12 -2.22 -12.63
CA ALA A 113 32.70 -1.60 -11.43
C ALA A 113 33.94 -0.70 -11.70
N PRO A 114 34.86 -1.01 -12.64
CA PRO A 114 35.99 -0.14 -12.95
C PRO A 114 35.61 1.18 -13.62
N THR A 115 34.42 1.24 -14.25
CA THR A 115 33.93 2.46 -14.92
C THR A 115 33.21 3.41 -13.94
N ALA A 116 32.71 2.86 -12.84
CA ALA A 116 32.10 3.63 -11.77
C ALA A 116 33.18 4.15 -10.81
N ARG A 117 33.96 5.15 -11.22
CA ARG A 117 34.82 5.87 -10.26
C ARG A 117 33.92 6.63 -9.29
N PRO A 118 34.03 6.38 -7.95
CA PRO A 118 33.26 7.15 -7.00
C PRO A 118 33.68 8.63 -7.13
N SER A 119 32.71 9.48 -7.44
CA SER A 119 32.92 10.92 -7.33
C SER A 119 33.28 11.25 -5.88
N PRO A 120 34.22 12.18 -5.65
CA PRO A 120 34.53 12.65 -4.30
C PRO A 120 33.33 13.18 -3.50
N LEU A 121 32.21 13.46 -4.20
CA LEU A 121 30.95 13.91 -3.61
C LEU A 121 30.01 12.76 -3.17
N SER A 122 30.37 11.50 -3.46
CA SER A 122 29.50 10.34 -3.16
C SER A 122 29.68 9.77 -1.75
N THR A 123 30.52 10.38 -0.91
CA THR A 123 30.82 9.90 0.46
C THR A 123 29.86 10.40 1.53
N ARG A 124 28.67 10.90 1.17
CA ARG A 124 27.63 11.13 2.18
C ARG A 124 26.96 9.82 2.54
N PRO A 125 27.01 9.38 3.82
CA PRO A 125 26.24 8.22 4.25
C PRO A 125 24.76 8.49 4.02
N ARG A 126 24.06 7.52 3.45
CA ARG A 126 22.60 7.54 3.42
C ARG A 126 22.11 7.31 4.85
N THR A 127 21.64 8.35 5.50
CA THR A 127 20.88 8.26 6.74
C THR A 127 19.43 7.96 6.42
#